data_5989c3ea6a4cfd8a227ab6f2a4081f60
#
_entry.id   5989c3ea6a4cfd8a227ab6f2a4081f60
#
_cell.length_a   1.000
_cell.length_b   1.000
_cell.length_c   1.000
_cell.angle_alpha   90.00
_cell.angle_beta   90.00
_cell.angle_gamma   90.00
#
_symmetry.space_group_name_H-M   'P 1'
#
loop_
_entity.id
_entity.type
_entity.pdbx_description
1 polymer ?
#
loop_
_entity_poly.entity_id
_entity_poly.type
_entity_poly.pdbx_seq_one_letter_code
_entity_poly.pdbx_strand_id
1 'polypeptide(L)'
;SEMCIRDSFLAKQLDNFLHRNPATADALKKRIEQNERERKELAGIKKLANERAKKANLHNKKLRDCRVHLNDELPAKNKEAFIATQKDTTIFITEGDSASGSITKSRNVDTQAVFSLRGKPLNSFGETKKVVYQNEEFNLLQHALNIEDGLEGLRYNNIVIATDADVDGMHIRLLLMTFFLQFFPDLVKKGHVYILETPLFRVRNKQETIYCYDETEKQAATKKLGNKPEITRFKGLGEISPEEFGRFIGRDIRLQPVILEQGDHIQEFLGYYMGKNTMERQDFIINNLRVELDLID
;
A
#
# COMPACT_ATOMS: atom_id res chain seq x y z
N SER A 1 8.77 -11.62 41.90
CA SER A 1 9.67 -12.69 42.36
C SER A 1 9.44 -14.03 41.66
N GLU A 2 8.22 -14.43 41.34
CA GLU A 2 7.96 -15.69 40.60
C GLU A 2 8.49 -15.66 39.15
N MET A 3 8.44 -14.51 38.49
CA MET A 3 8.97 -14.33 37.13
C MET A 3 10.49 -14.55 37.07
N CYS A 4 11.22 -14.02 38.03
CA CYS A 4 12.69 -14.23 38.12
C CYS A 4 13.08 -15.72 38.37
N ILE A 5 12.27 -16.46 39.12
CA ILE A 5 12.54 -17.90 39.41
C ILE A 5 12.29 -18.73 38.14
N ARG A 6 11.23 -18.46 37.39
CA ARG A 6 10.96 -19.14 36.12
C ARG A 6 12.04 -18.85 35.07
N ASP A 7 12.47 -17.59 34.92
CA ASP A 7 13.52 -17.21 33.98
C ASP A 7 14.87 -17.88 34.33
N SER A 8 15.26 -17.93 35.61
CA SER A 8 16.48 -18.58 36.03
C SER A 8 16.44 -20.10 35.83
N PHE A 9 15.29 -20.73 36.06
CA PHE A 9 15.10 -22.15 35.81
C PHE A 9 15.19 -22.49 34.32
N LEU A 10 14.50 -21.74 33.47
CA LEU A 10 14.54 -21.93 32.02
C LEU A 10 15.95 -21.71 31.45
N ALA A 11 16.65 -20.67 31.89
CA ALA A 11 18.04 -20.42 31.49
C ALA A 11 18.94 -21.59 31.83
N LYS A 12 18.83 -22.15 33.07
CA LYS A 12 19.62 -23.29 33.52
C LYS A 12 19.29 -24.56 32.73
N GLN A 13 18.00 -24.82 32.42
CA GLN A 13 17.61 -25.98 31.62
C GLN A 13 18.09 -25.86 30.18
N LEU A 14 18.03 -24.67 29.60
CA LEU A 14 18.54 -24.42 28.27
C LEU A 14 20.06 -24.59 28.19
N ASP A 15 20.77 -24.06 29.16
CA ASP A 15 22.22 -24.22 29.29
C ASP A 15 22.62 -25.70 29.37
N ASN A 16 21.99 -26.48 30.26
CA ASN A 16 22.18 -27.91 30.35
C ASN A 16 21.86 -28.67 29.06
N PHE A 17 20.81 -28.26 28.35
CA PHE A 17 20.44 -28.85 27.07
C PHE A 17 21.52 -28.60 26.02
N LEU A 18 21.98 -27.35 25.88
CA LEU A 18 23.02 -26.96 24.91
C LEU A 18 24.35 -27.65 25.21
N HIS A 19 24.72 -27.80 26.47
CA HIS A 19 25.92 -28.59 26.87
C HIS A 19 25.83 -30.07 26.50
N ARG A 20 24.64 -30.66 26.57
CA ARG A 20 24.40 -32.05 26.17
C ARG A 20 24.28 -32.25 24.66
N ASN A 21 24.04 -31.18 23.90
CA ASN A 21 23.83 -31.22 22.48
C ASN A 21 24.75 -30.20 21.75
N PRO A 22 26.04 -30.45 21.66
CA PRO A 22 27.01 -29.49 21.13
C PRO A 22 26.73 -29.12 19.67
N ALA A 23 26.25 -30.05 18.82
CA ALA A 23 25.90 -29.77 17.45
C ALA A 23 24.75 -28.75 17.33
N THR A 24 23.77 -28.83 18.24
CA THR A 24 22.66 -27.85 18.32
C THR A 24 23.16 -26.50 18.81
N ALA A 25 24.07 -26.48 19.78
CA ALA A 25 24.69 -25.25 20.28
C ALA A 25 25.51 -24.54 19.20
N ASP A 26 26.27 -25.26 18.39
CA ASP A 26 27.05 -24.72 17.28
C ASP A 26 26.16 -24.19 16.17
N ALA A 27 25.08 -24.90 15.84
CA ALA A 27 24.07 -24.42 14.84
C ALA A 27 23.40 -23.15 15.32
N LEU A 28 22.99 -23.07 16.58
CA LEU A 28 22.38 -21.90 17.21
C LEU A 28 23.35 -20.69 17.20
N LYS A 29 24.61 -20.93 17.59
CA LYS A 29 25.68 -19.92 17.60
C LYS A 29 25.90 -19.36 16.20
N LYS A 30 26.03 -20.20 15.17
CA LYS A 30 26.18 -19.78 13.78
C LYS A 30 24.99 -18.93 13.32
N ARG A 31 23.78 -19.32 13.71
CA ARG A 31 22.56 -18.57 13.35
C ARG A 31 22.49 -17.20 14.03
N ILE A 32 22.89 -17.13 15.29
CA ILE A 32 22.96 -15.87 16.03
C ILE A 32 24.00 -14.93 15.41
N GLU A 33 25.20 -15.43 15.11
CA GLU A 33 26.26 -14.65 14.47
C GLU A 33 25.84 -14.15 13.07
N GLN A 34 25.17 -15.00 12.29
CA GLN A 34 24.64 -14.63 10.99
C GLN A 34 23.57 -13.52 11.13
N ASN A 35 22.61 -13.68 12.02
CA ASN A 35 21.57 -12.68 12.27
C ASN A 35 22.16 -11.34 12.77
N GLU A 36 23.20 -11.39 13.59
CA GLU A 36 23.88 -10.18 14.07
C GLU A 36 24.62 -9.45 12.95
N ARG A 37 25.31 -10.18 12.06
CA ARG A 37 25.94 -9.61 10.86
C ARG A 37 24.90 -8.95 9.95
N GLU A 38 23.83 -9.67 9.62
CA GLU A 38 22.73 -9.17 8.80
C GLU A 38 22.11 -7.91 9.43
N ARG A 39 21.92 -7.90 10.75
CA ARG A 39 21.38 -6.74 11.48
C ARG A 39 22.31 -5.53 11.43
N LYS A 40 23.65 -5.74 11.58
CA LYS A 40 24.64 -4.66 11.49
C LYS A 40 24.74 -4.10 10.07
N GLU A 41 24.73 -4.96 9.05
CA GLU A 41 24.74 -4.54 7.64
C GLU A 41 23.47 -3.75 7.30
N LEU A 42 22.29 -4.26 7.70
CA LEU A 42 21.01 -3.57 7.52
C LEU A 42 20.99 -2.21 8.21
N ALA A 43 21.52 -2.10 9.44
CA ALA A 43 21.57 -0.84 10.17
C ALA A 43 22.44 0.20 9.45
N GLY A 44 23.59 -0.20 8.88
CA GLY A 44 24.44 0.67 8.09
C GLY A 44 23.76 1.16 6.81
N ILE A 45 23.11 0.25 6.08
CA ILE A 45 22.37 0.57 4.85
C ILE A 45 21.18 1.48 5.16
N LYS A 46 20.43 1.17 6.22
CA LYS A 46 19.31 1.96 6.69
C LYS A 46 19.74 3.40 7.04
N LYS A 47 20.86 3.55 7.76
CA LYS A 47 21.41 4.88 8.07
C LYS A 47 21.71 5.69 6.81
N LEU A 48 22.39 5.09 5.83
CA LEU A 48 22.73 5.74 4.56
C LEU A 48 21.46 6.07 3.73
N ALA A 49 20.50 5.16 3.69
CA ALA A 49 19.24 5.35 3.00
C ALA A 49 18.43 6.50 3.64
N ASN A 50 18.36 6.54 4.96
CA ASN A 50 17.67 7.60 5.71
C ASN A 50 18.35 8.98 5.56
N GLU A 51 19.68 9.02 5.50
CA GLU A 51 20.41 10.25 5.23
C GLU A 51 20.11 10.78 3.81
N ARG A 52 20.01 9.88 2.82
CA ARG A 52 19.59 10.24 1.46
C ARG A 52 18.13 10.69 1.41
N ALA A 53 17.24 9.98 2.07
CA ALA A 53 15.82 10.32 2.16
C ALA A 53 15.59 11.65 2.88
N LYS A 54 16.32 11.94 3.96
CA LYS A 54 16.26 13.24 4.65
C LYS A 54 16.75 14.39 3.76
N LYS A 55 17.80 14.17 2.98
CA LYS A 55 18.27 15.16 1.98
C LYS A 55 17.25 15.34 0.85
N ALA A 56 16.60 14.26 0.41
CA ALA A 56 15.56 14.31 -0.59
C ALA A 56 14.25 14.91 -0.03
N ASN A 57 13.92 14.71 1.26
CA ASN A 57 12.72 15.24 1.90
C ASN A 57 12.69 16.76 2.02
N LEU A 58 13.84 17.40 2.16
CA LEU A 58 13.91 18.87 2.07
C LEU A 58 13.40 19.39 0.70
N HIS A 59 13.31 18.51 -0.31
CA HIS A 59 12.85 18.80 -1.66
C HIS A 59 11.96 17.69 -2.24
N ASN A 60 11.25 16.91 -1.39
CA ASN A 60 10.45 15.78 -1.88
C ASN A 60 9.23 16.26 -2.65
N LYS A 61 9.42 16.46 -3.95
CA LYS A 61 8.34 16.81 -4.90
C LYS A 61 7.27 15.72 -5.02
N LYS A 62 7.54 14.50 -4.51
CA LYS A 62 6.64 13.34 -4.60
C LYS A 62 5.56 13.31 -3.52
N LEU A 63 5.88 13.80 -2.31
CA LEU A 63 4.94 13.85 -1.21
C LEU A 63 4.27 15.22 -1.11
N ARG A 64 2.96 15.25 -1.26
CA ARG A 64 2.11 16.38 -0.92
C ARG A 64 1.44 16.05 0.42
N ASP A 65 2.09 16.42 1.50
CA ASP A 65 1.70 16.05 2.85
C ASP A 65 0.40 16.71 3.32
N CYS A 66 -0.23 16.14 4.35
CA CYS A 66 -1.34 16.74 5.08
C CYS A 66 -0.84 17.39 6.39
N ARG A 67 -1.72 18.07 7.08
CA ARG A 67 -1.38 18.83 8.30
C ARG A 67 -1.44 17.97 9.56
N VAL A 68 -2.35 17.01 9.60
CA VAL A 68 -2.56 16.14 10.78
C VAL A 68 -2.07 14.73 10.42
N HIS A 69 -1.39 14.09 11.36
CA HIS A 69 -0.90 12.72 11.21
C HIS A 69 -1.41 11.83 12.34
N LEU A 70 -1.46 10.53 12.09
CA LEU A 70 -1.90 9.53 13.06
C LEU A 70 -1.05 9.54 14.34
N ASN A 71 0.25 9.81 14.20
CA ASN A 71 1.23 9.83 15.30
C ASN A 71 1.44 11.21 15.94
N ASP A 72 0.63 12.21 15.60
CA ASP A 72 0.72 13.52 16.23
C ASP A 72 0.30 13.46 17.69
N GLU A 73 0.93 14.29 18.54
CA GLU A 73 0.58 14.40 19.95
C GLU A 73 -0.83 14.97 20.14
N LEU A 74 -1.55 14.40 21.11
CA LEU A 74 -2.91 14.84 21.39
C LEU A 74 -2.94 16.25 22.00
N PRO A 75 -3.73 17.18 21.45
CA PRO A 75 -3.84 18.53 22.01
C PRO A 75 -4.49 18.50 23.40
N ALA A 76 -4.23 19.52 24.20
CA ALA A 76 -4.80 19.64 25.55
C ALA A 76 -6.34 19.75 25.54
N LYS A 77 -6.92 20.32 24.47
CA LYS A 77 -8.37 20.52 24.30
C LYS A 77 -8.88 19.76 23.07
N ASN A 78 -10.14 19.33 23.07
CA ASN A 78 -10.81 18.65 21.95
C ASN A 78 -10.16 17.33 21.53
N LYS A 79 -9.68 16.54 22.49
CA LYS A 79 -8.97 15.27 22.23
C LYS A 79 -9.77 14.30 21.35
N GLU A 80 -11.07 14.12 21.64
CA GLU A 80 -11.92 13.16 20.90
C GLU A 80 -12.08 13.55 19.42
N ALA A 81 -12.32 14.84 19.15
CA ALA A 81 -12.41 15.34 17.78
C ALA A 81 -11.06 15.19 17.04
N PHE A 82 -9.95 15.41 17.72
CA PHE A 82 -8.63 15.23 17.14
C PHE A 82 -8.32 13.76 16.84
N ILE A 83 -8.67 12.83 17.75
CA ILE A 83 -8.54 11.39 17.50
C ILE A 83 -9.38 10.96 16.29
N ALA A 84 -10.60 11.50 16.14
CA ALA A 84 -11.39 11.24 14.95
C ALA A 84 -10.68 11.73 13.68
N THR A 85 -10.11 12.93 13.70
CA THR A 85 -9.32 13.49 12.59
C THR A 85 -8.07 12.65 12.29
N GLN A 86 -7.38 12.14 13.32
CA GLN A 86 -6.22 11.24 13.15
C GLN A 86 -6.61 9.93 12.44
N LYS A 87 -7.79 9.37 12.76
CA LYS A 87 -8.32 8.17 12.10
C LYS A 87 -8.69 8.40 10.64
N ASP A 88 -9.00 9.63 10.25
CA ASP A 88 -9.31 10.00 8.89
C ASP A 88 -8.04 10.27 8.04
N THR A 89 -6.85 10.29 8.67
CA THR A 89 -5.61 10.54 7.95
C THR A 89 -5.36 9.50 6.87
N THR A 90 -5.15 9.96 5.65
CA THR A 90 -5.08 9.12 4.46
C THR A 90 -3.93 9.55 3.56
N ILE A 91 -3.13 8.61 3.08
CA ILE A 91 -2.16 8.85 2.01
C ILE A 91 -2.58 8.10 0.75
N PHE A 92 -2.73 8.83 -0.36
CA PHE A 92 -2.99 8.26 -1.68
C PHE A 92 -1.65 8.01 -2.39
N ILE A 93 -1.37 6.77 -2.75
CA ILE A 93 -0.21 6.39 -3.57
C ILE A 93 -0.69 6.33 -5.02
N THR A 94 -0.19 7.22 -5.87
CA THR A 94 -0.65 7.39 -7.24
C THR A 94 0.40 7.01 -8.26
N GLU A 95 -0.05 6.67 -9.45
CA GLU A 95 0.79 6.50 -10.63
C GLU A 95 1.01 7.85 -11.31
N GLY A 96 2.24 8.38 -11.20
CA GLY A 96 2.66 9.58 -11.92
C GLY A 96 2.05 10.89 -11.42
N ASP A 97 2.42 11.96 -12.11
CA ASP A 97 2.10 13.33 -11.69
C ASP A 97 0.67 13.77 -12.09
N SER A 98 0.08 13.16 -13.10
CA SER A 98 -1.26 13.56 -13.60
C SER A 98 -2.35 13.25 -12.57
N ALA A 99 -2.45 11.97 -12.15
CA ALA A 99 -3.39 11.55 -11.11
C ALA A 99 -3.10 12.25 -9.77
N SER A 100 -1.81 12.36 -9.41
CA SER A 100 -1.35 13.09 -8.23
C SER A 100 -1.81 14.55 -8.23
N GLY A 101 -1.76 15.21 -9.40
CA GLY A 101 -2.19 16.59 -9.57
C GLY A 101 -3.69 16.80 -9.35
N SER A 102 -4.52 15.89 -9.86
CA SER A 102 -5.98 15.94 -9.69
C SER A 102 -6.36 15.75 -8.22
N ILE A 103 -5.81 14.73 -7.56
CA ILE A 103 -6.06 14.48 -6.13
C ILE A 103 -5.54 15.63 -5.27
N THR A 104 -4.34 16.14 -5.54
CA THR A 104 -3.74 17.25 -4.77
C THR A 104 -4.61 18.51 -4.78
N LYS A 105 -5.27 18.81 -5.88
CA LYS A 105 -6.15 19.97 -6.01
C LYS A 105 -7.49 19.83 -5.29
N SER A 106 -7.97 18.60 -5.12
CA SER A 106 -9.31 18.29 -4.58
C SER A 106 -9.31 17.72 -3.16
N ARG A 107 -8.14 17.31 -2.65
CA ARG A 107 -8.00 16.67 -1.34
C ARG A 107 -8.32 17.58 -0.15
N ASN A 108 -8.68 16.98 0.96
CA ASN A 108 -8.67 17.66 2.25
C ASN A 108 -7.21 17.81 2.71
N VAL A 109 -6.71 19.04 2.77
CA VAL A 109 -5.32 19.35 3.13
C VAL A 109 -5.01 18.99 4.59
N ASP A 110 -6.01 18.93 5.44
CA ASP A 110 -5.79 18.62 6.85
C ASP A 110 -5.52 17.13 7.10
N THR A 111 -6.19 16.23 6.35
CA THR A 111 -6.14 14.79 6.61
C THR A 111 -5.67 13.94 5.43
N GLN A 112 -5.57 14.50 4.23
CA GLN A 112 -5.24 13.72 3.03
C GLN A 112 -3.89 14.14 2.44
N ALA A 113 -2.98 13.19 2.30
CA ALA A 113 -1.69 13.33 1.65
C ALA A 113 -1.67 12.58 0.31
N VAL A 114 -0.76 12.93 -0.59
CA VAL A 114 -0.55 12.27 -1.88
C VAL A 114 0.93 11.96 -2.07
N PHE A 115 1.23 10.74 -2.46
CA PHE A 115 2.55 10.28 -2.84
C PHE A 115 2.54 9.83 -4.30
N SER A 116 3.36 10.47 -5.14
CA SER A 116 3.45 10.18 -6.58
C SER A 116 4.61 9.22 -6.87
N LEU A 117 4.32 8.06 -7.44
CA LEU A 117 5.33 7.13 -7.93
C LEU A 117 5.90 7.61 -9.28
N ARG A 118 7.15 7.28 -9.56
CA ARG A 118 7.76 7.43 -10.88
C ARG A 118 7.77 6.10 -11.64
N GLY A 119 6.70 5.88 -12.41
CA GLY A 119 6.56 4.65 -13.19
C GLY A 119 6.34 3.42 -12.31
N LYS A 120 6.62 2.25 -12.87
CA LYS A 120 6.42 0.96 -12.20
C LYS A 120 7.48 0.75 -11.10
N PRO A 121 7.08 0.52 -9.85
CA PRO A 121 8.02 0.21 -8.78
C PRO A 121 8.69 -1.15 -8.99
N LEU A 122 9.77 -1.40 -8.25
CA LEU A 122 10.47 -2.67 -8.26
C LEU A 122 9.54 -3.84 -7.89
N ASN A 123 9.64 -4.96 -8.59
CA ASN A 123 9.07 -6.21 -8.10
C ASN A 123 9.89 -6.70 -6.90
N SER A 124 9.33 -6.55 -5.71
CA SER A 124 10.00 -6.86 -4.46
C SER A 124 9.91 -8.32 -4.04
N PHE A 125 9.20 -9.16 -4.81
CA PHE A 125 9.09 -10.60 -4.51
C PHE A 125 10.44 -11.30 -4.58
N GLY A 126 10.80 -12.02 -3.52
CA GLY A 126 12.07 -12.73 -3.42
C GLY A 126 13.29 -11.83 -3.17
N GLU A 127 13.11 -10.51 -3.14
CA GLU A 127 14.17 -9.57 -2.84
C GLU A 127 14.45 -9.46 -1.33
N THR A 128 15.67 -9.04 -1.01
CA THR A 128 16.07 -8.82 0.38
C THR A 128 15.67 -7.42 0.85
N LYS A 129 15.52 -7.24 2.16
CA LYS A 129 15.32 -5.91 2.77
C LYS A 129 16.36 -4.89 2.31
N LYS A 130 17.61 -5.32 2.07
CA LYS A 130 18.69 -4.49 1.55
C LYS A 130 18.33 -3.87 0.20
N VAL A 131 17.88 -4.66 -0.75
CA VAL A 131 17.49 -4.22 -2.09
C VAL A 131 16.33 -3.23 -2.01
N VAL A 132 15.34 -3.51 -1.19
CA VAL A 132 14.18 -2.64 -0.96
C VAL A 132 14.60 -1.29 -0.36
N TYR A 133 15.48 -1.27 0.64
CA TYR A 133 16.02 -0.02 1.20
C TYR A 133 16.90 0.77 0.22
N GLN A 134 17.56 0.11 -0.71
CA GLN A 134 18.36 0.76 -1.74
C GLN A 134 17.51 1.29 -2.91
N ASN A 135 16.30 0.77 -3.09
CA ASN A 135 15.38 1.29 -4.09
C ASN A 135 14.83 2.65 -3.65
N GLU A 136 15.01 3.67 -4.49
CA GLU A 136 14.66 5.06 -4.15
C GLU A 136 13.15 5.22 -3.89
N GLU A 137 12.29 4.62 -4.73
CA GLU A 137 10.84 4.74 -4.62
C GLU A 137 10.34 4.15 -3.30
N PHE A 138 10.75 2.91 -2.99
CA PHE A 138 10.34 2.24 -1.76
C PHE A 138 10.97 2.86 -0.51
N ASN A 139 12.19 3.38 -0.61
CA ASN A 139 12.81 4.09 0.50
C ASN A 139 12.04 5.38 0.82
N LEU A 140 11.70 6.18 -0.20
CA LEU A 140 10.92 7.40 -0.01
C LEU A 140 9.51 7.12 0.50
N LEU A 141 8.88 6.03 0.04
CA LEU A 141 7.56 5.61 0.50
C LEU A 141 7.60 5.17 1.98
N GLN A 142 8.56 4.32 2.36
CA GLN A 142 8.75 3.90 3.76
C GLN A 142 8.95 5.11 4.68
N HIS A 143 9.74 6.07 4.24
CA HIS A 143 10.00 7.29 4.98
C HIS A 143 8.76 8.19 5.07
N ALA A 144 7.98 8.34 3.99
CA ALA A 144 6.72 9.07 3.99
C ALA A 144 5.72 8.46 4.98
N LEU A 145 5.65 7.13 5.05
CA LEU A 145 4.79 6.38 5.97
C LEU A 145 5.36 6.32 7.41
N ASN A 146 6.66 6.53 7.59
CA ASN A 146 7.41 6.35 8.84
C ASN A 146 7.28 4.93 9.42
N ILE A 147 7.50 3.93 8.57
CA ILE A 147 7.38 2.49 8.92
C ILE A 147 8.71 1.75 8.97
N GLU A 148 9.82 2.45 8.90
CA GLU A 148 11.16 1.86 8.84
C GLU A 148 11.52 1.07 10.11
N ASP A 149 11.07 1.56 11.28
CA ASP A 149 11.33 0.98 12.60
C ASP A 149 10.15 0.21 13.19
N GLY A 150 9.09 0.05 12.42
CA GLY A 150 7.85 -0.58 12.85
C GLY A 150 6.63 0.31 12.63
N LEU A 151 5.48 -0.10 13.14
CA LEU A 151 4.22 0.60 12.93
C LEU A 151 3.89 1.66 13.98
N GLU A 152 4.67 1.75 15.06
CA GLU A 152 4.40 2.68 16.17
C GLU A 152 4.47 4.15 15.72
N GLY A 153 5.29 4.42 14.71
CA GLY A 153 5.44 5.75 14.12
C GLY A 153 4.57 6.01 12.89
N LEU A 154 3.62 5.13 12.56
CA LEU A 154 2.81 5.26 11.35
C LEU A 154 2.11 6.62 11.28
N ARG A 155 2.31 7.34 10.16
CA ARG A 155 1.82 8.71 9.99
C ARG A 155 0.38 8.81 9.49
N TYR A 156 -0.09 7.81 8.75
CA TYR A 156 -1.43 7.84 8.15
C TYR A 156 -2.19 6.57 8.51
N ASN A 157 -3.43 6.73 8.94
CA ASN A 157 -4.28 5.59 9.29
C ASN A 157 -4.65 4.77 8.04
N ASN A 158 -4.89 5.44 6.92
CA ASN A 158 -5.31 4.80 5.68
C ASN A 158 -4.22 4.98 4.60
N ILE A 159 -3.73 3.87 4.07
CA ILE A 159 -2.78 3.81 2.95
C ILE A 159 -3.57 3.33 1.74
N VAL A 160 -3.84 4.23 0.81
CA VAL A 160 -4.74 4.00 -0.31
C VAL A 160 -3.97 3.94 -1.61
N ILE A 161 -4.01 2.79 -2.28
CA ILE A 161 -3.44 2.60 -3.60
C ILE A 161 -4.43 3.14 -4.62
N ALA A 162 -4.06 4.23 -5.29
CA ALA A 162 -4.87 4.93 -6.28
C ALA A 162 -4.18 4.87 -7.65
N THR A 163 -4.45 3.82 -8.40
CA THR A 163 -3.89 3.57 -9.74
C THR A 163 -4.98 3.58 -10.79
N ASP A 164 -4.59 3.79 -12.04
CA ASP A 164 -5.49 3.76 -13.19
C ASP A 164 -6.20 2.40 -13.31
N ALA A 165 -7.35 2.38 -13.97
CA ALA A 165 -8.14 1.16 -14.18
C ALA A 165 -7.67 0.33 -15.41
N ASP A 166 -6.48 0.61 -15.90
CA ASP A 166 -5.85 -0.09 -17.01
C ASP A 166 -4.90 -1.21 -16.55
N VAL A 167 -4.28 -1.90 -17.52
CA VAL A 167 -3.36 -3.02 -17.24
C VAL A 167 -2.09 -2.57 -16.52
N ASP A 168 -1.62 -1.34 -16.77
CA ASP A 168 -0.43 -0.79 -16.14
C ASP A 168 -0.71 -0.41 -14.68
N GLY A 169 -1.85 0.23 -14.42
CA GLY A 169 -2.30 0.53 -13.07
C GLY A 169 -2.57 -0.73 -12.23
N MET A 170 -3.16 -1.78 -12.84
CA MET A 170 -3.31 -3.10 -12.19
C MET A 170 -1.95 -3.71 -11.82
N HIS A 171 -0.96 -3.58 -12.69
CA HIS A 171 0.39 -4.08 -12.42
C HIS A 171 1.06 -3.29 -11.28
N ILE A 172 0.98 -1.97 -11.28
CA ILE A 172 1.52 -1.13 -10.19
C ILE A 172 0.85 -1.47 -8.87
N ARG A 173 -0.47 -1.66 -8.87
CA ARG A 173 -1.23 -2.12 -7.70
C ARG A 173 -0.67 -3.43 -7.14
N LEU A 174 -0.44 -4.41 -8.01
CA LEU A 174 0.11 -5.72 -7.61
C LEU A 174 1.55 -5.59 -7.07
N LEU A 175 2.40 -4.74 -7.66
CA LEU A 175 3.75 -4.48 -7.17
C LEU A 175 3.74 -3.84 -5.77
N LEU A 176 2.87 -2.87 -5.52
CA LEU A 176 2.69 -2.25 -4.20
C LEU A 176 2.14 -3.22 -3.17
N MET A 177 1.14 -4.03 -3.55
CA MET A 177 0.61 -5.08 -2.68
C MET A 177 1.70 -6.09 -2.31
N THR A 178 2.52 -6.51 -3.27
CA THR A 178 3.66 -7.42 -3.04
C THR A 178 4.62 -6.83 -2.02
N PHE A 179 4.94 -5.54 -2.15
CA PHE A 179 5.79 -4.83 -1.20
C PHE A 179 5.20 -4.82 0.22
N PHE A 180 3.93 -4.45 0.38
CA PHE A 180 3.30 -4.43 1.69
C PHE A 180 3.13 -5.82 2.30
N LEU A 181 2.69 -6.80 1.52
CA LEU A 181 2.48 -8.17 1.99
C LEU A 181 3.78 -8.87 2.41
N GLN A 182 4.88 -8.62 1.70
CA GLN A 182 6.15 -9.27 1.97
C GLN A 182 6.94 -8.60 3.10
N PHE A 183 6.96 -7.27 3.16
CA PHE A 183 7.83 -6.52 4.07
C PHE A 183 7.09 -5.90 5.26
N PHE A 184 5.80 -5.63 5.11
CA PHE A 184 4.95 -4.97 6.10
C PHE A 184 3.57 -5.64 6.26
N PRO A 185 3.52 -6.98 6.45
CA PRO A 185 2.24 -7.71 6.53
C PRO A 185 1.35 -7.22 7.67
N ASP A 186 1.94 -6.65 8.74
CA ASP A 186 1.17 -6.13 9.86
C ASP A 186 0.36 -4.87 9.49
N LEU A 187 0.78 -4.08 8.49
CA LEU A 187 -0.04 -2.98 7.96
C LEU A 187 -1.36 -3.51 7.36
N VAL A 188 -1.25 -4.61 6.63
CA VAL A 188 -2.42 -5.24 6.00
C VAL A 188 -3.30 -5.90 7.06
N LYS A 189 -2.71 -6.68 7.98
CA LYS A 189 -3.45 -7.35 9.07
C LYS A 189 -4.20 -6.38 9.99
N LYS A 190 -3.64 -5.19 10.22
CA LYS A 190 -4.28 -4.13 11.02
C LYS A 190 -5.29 -3.29 10.23
N GLY A 191 -5.48 -3.58 8.95
CA GLY A 191 -6.48 -2.91 8.13
C GLY A 191 -6.12 -1.50 7.69
N HIS A 192 -4.83 -1.21 7.49
CA HIS A 192 -4.38 0.10 7.05
C HIS A 192 -4.29 0.26 5.52
N VAL A 193 -4.31 -0.84 4.75
CA VAL A 193 -4.08 -0.82 3.30
C VAL A 193 -5.37 -1.01 2.54
N TYR A 194 -5.62 -0.11 1.60
CA TYR A 194 -6.84 -0.08 0.77
C TYR A 194 -6.51 0.15 -0.70
N ILE A 195 -7.45 -0.22 -1.56
CA ILE A 195 -7.47 0.11 -2.97
C ILE A 195 -8.59 1.13 -3.19
N LEU A 196 -8.30 2.23 -3.86
CA LEU A 196 -9.31 3.21 -4.26
C LEU A 196 -10.13 2.66 -5.43
N GLU A 197 -11.44 2.57 -5.25
CA GLU A 197 -12.34 2.36 -6.36
C GLU A 197 -12.71 3.71 -6.98
N THR A 198 -12.45 3.85 -8.27
CA THR A 198 -12.81 5.04 -9.03
C THR A 198 -13.86 4.71 -10.09
N PRO A 199 -14.75 5.62 -10.43
CA PRO A 199 -15.76 5.35 -11.42
C PRO A 199 -15.13 5.08 -12.80
N LEU A 200 -15.65 4.07 -13.49
CA LEU A 200 -15.26 3.73 -14.85
C LEU A 200 -16.07 4.52 -15.89
N PHE A 201 -17.29 4.94 -15.53
CA PHE A 201 -18.18 5.67 -16.43
C PHE A 201 -18.83 6.86 -15.75
N ARG A 202 -19.05 7.91 -16.55
CA ARG A 202 -19.91 9.02 -16.21
C ARG A 202 -21.08 9.02 -17.18
N VAL A 203 -22.29 8.93 -16.65
CA VAL A 203 -23.55 9.01 -17.44
C VAL A 203 -24.25 10.29 -17.01
N ARG A 204 -24.48 11.21 -17.95
CA ARG A 204 -25.09 12.50 -17.64
C ARG A 204 -26.13 12.93 -18.65
N ASN A 205 -27.10 13.70 -18.19
CA ASN A 205 -27.99 14.49 -18.99
C ASN A 205 -27.92 15.99 -18.56
N LYS A 206 -28.80 16.84 -19.05
CA LYS A 206 -28.80 18.26 -18.68
C LYS A 206 -29.13 18.54 -17.20
N GLN A 207 -29.69 17.58 -16.49
CA GLN A 207 -30.21 17.75 -15.13
C GLN A 207 -29.39 17.00 -14.08
N GLU A 208 -28.86 15.79 -14.40
CA GLU A 208 -28.22 14.90 -13.46
C GLU A 208 -26.96 14.24 -14.05
N THR A 209 -25.94 14.03 -13.22
CA THR A 209 -24.74 13.28 -13.54
C THR A 209 -24.63 12.11 -12.57
N ILE A 210 -24.49 10.88 -13.08
CA ILE A 210 -24.32 9.66 -12.32
C ILE A 210 -22.96 9.05 -12.67
N TYR A 211 -22.18 8.70 -11.63
CA TYR A 211 -20.92 8.00 -11.77
C TYR A 211 -21.15 6.51 -11.51
N CYS A 212 -20.59 5.67 -12.37
CA CYS A 212 -20.81 4.23 -12.38
C CYS A 212 -19.47 3.51 -12.30
N TYR A 213 -19.39 2.51 -11.45
CA TYR A 213 -18.17 1.78 -11.16
C TYR A 213 -18.08 0.46 -11.93
N ASP A 214 -19.18 0.01 -12.48
CA ASP A 214 -19.26 -1.18 -13.34
C ASP A 214 -20.30 -0.99 -14.47
N GLU A 215 -20.38 -1.99 -15.33
CA GLU A 215 -21.30 -2.00 -16.47
C GLU A 215 -22.77 -2.08 -16.02
N THR A 216 -23.06 -2.73 -14.89
CA THR A 216 -24.41 -2.88 -14.33
C THR A 216 -24.92 -1.53 -13.85
N GLU A 217 -24.11 -0.78 -13.10
CA GLU A 217 -24.43 0.58 -12.65
C GLU A 217 -24.62 1.51 -13.86
N LYS A 218 -23.79 1.38 -14.90
CA LYS A 218 -23.92 2.16 -16.13
C LYS A 218 -25.26 1.91 -16.82
N GLN A 219 -25.66 0.65 -16.97
CA GLN A 219 -26.95 0.30 -17.58
C GLN A 219 -28.13 0.83 -16.76
N ALA A 220 -28.08 0.73 -15.44
CA ALA A 220 -29.10 1.28 -14.55
C ALA A 220 -29.18 2.80 -14.65
N ALA A 221 -28.05 3.49 -14.65
CA ALA A 221 -27.97 4.94 -14.82
C ALA A 221 -28.51 5.40 -16.18
N THR A 222 -28.17 4.68 -17.26
CA THR A 222 -28.66 4.96 -18.60
C THR A 222 -30.17 4.84 -18.67
N LYS A 223 -30.76 3.82 -18.07
CA LYS A 223 -32.21 3.65 -17.97
C LYS A 223 -32.87 4.77 -17.16
N LYS A 224 -32.26 5.15 -16.02
CA LYS A 224 -32.78 6.20 -15.14
C LYS A 224 -32.78 7.58 -15.82
N LEU A 225 -31.71 7.93 -16.52
CA LEU A 225 -31.58 9.25 -17.15
C LEU A 225 -32.36 9.41 -18.47
N GLY A 226 -32.90 8.32 -19.02
CA GLY A 226 -33.81 8.36 -20.17
C GLY A 226 -33.12 8.74 -21.47
N ASN A 227 -33.83 9.51 -22.32
CA ASN A 227 -33.46 9.80 -23.71
C ASN A 227 -31.97 10.21 -23.90
N LYS A 228 -31.15 9.27 -24.40
CA LYS A 228 -29.79 9.46 -24.91
C LYS A 228 -28.88 10.26 -23.95
N PRO A 229 -28.55 9.76 -22.73
CA PRO A 229 -27.59 10.43 -21.90
C PRO A 229 -26.21 10.37 -22.56
N GLU A 230 -25.40 11.37 -22.28
CA GLU A 230 -23.97 11.34 -22.62
C GLU A 230 -23.24 10.35 -21.71
N ILE A 231 -22.49 9.41 -22.30
CA ILE A 231 -21.70 8.43 -21.60
C ILE A 231 -20.24 8.71 -21.88
N THR A 232 -19.46 8.92 -20.82
CA THR A 232 -17.99 9.05 -20.88
C THR A 232 -17.38 7.87 -20.15
N ARG A 233 -16.39 7.19 -20.76
CA ARG A 233 -15.57 6.17 -20.11
C ARG A 233 -14.28 6.83 -19.65
N PHE A 234 -13.93 6.64 -18.37
CA PHE A 234 -12.63 7.04 -17.82
C PHE A 234 -11.64 5.90 -17.98
N LYS A 235 -10.49 6.16 -18.59
CA LYS A 235 -9.39 5.18 -18.75
C LYS A 235 -8.35 5.36 -17.67
N GLY A 236 -8.10 6.60 -17.24
CA GLY A 236 -7.13 6.92 -16.21
C GLY A 236 -7.64 7.99 -15.25
N LEU A 237 -7.03 8.03 -14.05
CA LEU A 237 -7.38 8.99 -12.99
C LEU A 237 -7.15 10.44 -13.42
N GLY A 238 -6.20 10.67 -14.34
CA GLY A 238 -5.90 12.00 -14.88
C GLY A 238 -7.00 12.58 -15.77
N GLU A 239 -7.94 11.76 -16.26
CA GLU A 239 -9.08 12.20 -17.08
C GLU A 239 -10.24 12.75 -16.23
N ILE A 240 -10.22 12.45 -14.91
CA ILE A 240 -11.21 12.95 -13.96
C ILE A 240 -10.81 14.35 -13.51
N SER A 241 -11.71 15.31 -13.67
CA SER A 241 -11.45 16.68 -13.23
C SER A 241 -11.27 16.75 -11.70
N PRO A 242 -10.48 17.69 -11.16
CA PRO A 242 -10.31 17.83 -9.72
C PRO A 242 -11.63 18.00 -8.96
N GLU A 243 -12.60 18.69 -9.53
CA GLU A 243 -13.93 18.90 -8.92
C GLU A 243 -14.72 17.60 -8.81
N GLU A 244 -14.64 16.75 -9.84
CA GLU A 244 -15.22 15.41 -9.80
C GLU A 244 -14.48 14.51 -8.82
N PHE A 245 -13.14 14.58 -8.83
CA PHE A 245 -12.28 13.78 -7.95
C PHE A 245 -12.59 14.05 -6.48
N GLY A 246 -12.85 15.30 -6.11
CA GLY A 246 -13.21 15.69 -4.74
C GLY A 246 -14.43 14.95 -4.18
N ARG A 247 -15.34 14.48 -5.04
CA ARG A 247 -16.46 13.63 -4.61
C ARG A 247 -16.01 12.21 -4.29
N PHE A 248 -15.11 11.64 -5.09
CA PHE A 248 -14.68 10.24 -4.97
C PHE A 248 -13.68 10.00 -3.84
N ILE A 249 -12.97 11.03 -3.40
CA ILE A 249 -12.04 10.95 -2.26
C ILE A 249 -12.60 11.63 -0.99
N GLY A 250 -13.81 12.20 -1.08
CA GLY A 250 -14.52 12.85 0.02
C GLY A 250 -15.51 11.90 0.71
N ARG A 251 -16.75 12.34 0.85
CA ARG A 251 -17.80 11.60 1.58
C ARG A 251 -18.19 10.28 0.92
N ASP A 252 -18.11 10.21 -0.39
CA ASP A 252 -18.54 9.05 -1.20
C ASP A 252 -17.37 8.16 -1.58
N ILE A 253 -16.25 8.26 -0.85
CA ILE A 253 -15.05 7.44 -1.10
C ILE A 253 -15.39 5.96 -1.00
N ARG A 254 -15.06 5.19 -2.04
CA ARG A 254 -15.16 3.74 -2.04
C ARG A 254 -13.77 3.15 -1.88
N LEU A 255 -13.54 2.48 -0.76
CA LEU A 255 -12.28 1.83 -0.44
C LEU A 255 -12.49 0.33 -0.33
N GLN A 256 -11.72 -0.41 -1.10
CA GLN A 256 -11.64 -1.87 -0.98
C GLN A 256 -10.50 -2.22 -0.02
N PRO A 257 -10.78 -2.79 1.15
CA PRO A 257 -9.72 -3.19 2.08
C PRO A 257 -8.92 -4.35 1.53
N VAL A 258 -7.60 -4.31 1.71
CA VAL A 258 -6.74 -5.48 1.48
C VAL A 258 -6.80 -6.35 2.74
N ILE A 259 -7.39 -7.53 2.64
CA ILE A 259 -7.63 -8.44 3.76
C ILE A 259 -6.71 -9.64 3.62
N LEU A 260 -6.15 -10.09 4.75
CA LEU A 260 -5.45 -11.36 4.90
C LEU A 260 -6.28 -12.26 5.81
N GLU A 261 -6.78 -13.35 5.26
CA GLU A 261 -7.46 -14.38 6.04
C GLU A 261 -6.49 -15.33 6.73
N GLN A 262 -6.94 -15.98 7.82
CA GLN A 262 -6.14 -17.00 8.48
C GLN A 262 -6.02 -18.23 7.58
N GLY A 263 -4.78 -18.61 7.25
CA GLY A 263 -4.50 -19.72 6.34
C GLY A 263 -4.12 -19.32 4.93
N ASP A 264 -4.13 -18.02 4.60
CA ASP A 264 -3.68 -17.56 3.29
C ASP A 264 -2.22 -17.94 3.04
N HIS A 265 -2.01 -18.66 1.96
CA HIS A 265 -0.69 -19.04 1.45
C HIS A 265 -0.05 -17.87 0.68
N ILE A 266 0.15 -16.73 1.35
CA ILE A 266 0.61 -15.49 0.73
C ILE A 266 1.88 -15.70 -0.11
N GLN A 267 2.85 -16.48 0.42
CA GLN A 267 4.09 -16.74 -0.30
C GLN A 267 3.88 -17.55 -1.57
N GLU A 268 2.92 -18.47 -1.57
CA GLU A 268 2.54 -19.27 -2.72
C GLU A 268 1.86 -18.40 -3.78
N PHE A 269 0.88 -17.59 -3.39
CA PHE A 269 0.23 -16.62 -4.29
C PHE A 269 1.21 -15.61 -4.86
N LEU A 270 2.05 -15.01 -4.04
CA LEU A 270 3.07 -14.09 -4.51
C LEU A 270 4.08 -14.81 -5.41
N GLY A 271 4.46 -16.05 -5.09
CA GLY A 271 5.33 -16.89 -5.92
C GLY A 271 4.72 -17.15 -7.30
N TYR A 272 3.43 -17.43 -7.34
CA TYR A 272 2.71 -17.64 -8.58
C TYR A 272 2.62 -16.37 -9.45
N TYR A 273 2.14 -15.25 -8.88
CA TYR A 273 1.90 -14.03 -9.65
C TYR A 273 3.16 -13.20 -9.89
N MET A 274 4.10 -13.17 -8.96
CA MET A 274 5.27 -12.27 -8.97
C MET A 274 6.61 -13.01 -9.14
N GLY A 275 6.60 -14.34 -9.04
CA GLY A 275 7.77 -15.20 -9.22
C GLY A 275 8.17 -15.39 -10.69
N LYS A 276 9.12 -16.30 -10.92
CA LYS A 276 9.71 -16.60 -12.25
C LYS A 276 8.98 -17.70 -13.02
N ASN A 277 7.79 -18.13 -12.60
CA ASN A 277 7.00 -19.21 -13.21
C ASN A 277 6.21 -18.75 -14.45
N THR A 278 6.88 -18.21 -15.44
CA THR A 278 6.26 -17.61 -16.64
C THR A 278 5.37 -18.60 -17.40
N MET A 279 5.76 -19.87 -17.47
CA MET A 279 5.02 -20.89 -18.24
C MET A 279 3.63 -21.16 -17.62
N GLU A 280 3.53 -21.41 -16.32
CA GLU A 280 2.24 -21.66 -15.65
C GLU A 280 1.28 -20.45 -15.79
N ARG A 281 1.80 -19.23 -15.72
CA ARG A 281 1.01 -18.02 -15.93
C ARG A 281 0.56 -17.88 -17.38
N GLN A 282 1.40 -18.24 -18.34
CA GLN A 282 1.05 -18.24 -19.76
C GLN A 282 -0.07 -19.24 -20.03
N ASP A 283 0.03 -20.46 -19.51
CA ASP A 283 -0.99 -21.49 -19.64
C ASP A 283 -2.32 -21.03 -18.98
N PHE A 284 -2.25 -20.40 -17.82
CA PHE A 284 -3.43 -19.84 -17.16
C PHE A 284 -4.10 -18.76 -18.02
N ILE A 285 -3.31 -17.83 -18.61
CA ILE A 285 -3.84 -16.78 -19.48
C ILE A 285 -4.52 -17.39 -20.70
N ILE A 286 -3.86 -18.36 -21.36
CA ILE A 286 -4.41 -19.02 -22.56
C ILE A 286 -5.72 -19.73 -22.24
N ASN A 287 -5.78 -20.46 -21.12
CA ASN A 287 -6.95 -21.25 -20.73
C ASN A 287 -8.13 -20.40 -20.24
N ASN A 288 -7.86 -19.17 -19.77
CA ASN A 288 -8.87 -18.28 -19.20
C ASN A 288 -9.09 -17.01 -20.02
N LEU A 289 -8.48 -16.91 -21.21
CA LEU A 289 -8.64 -15.75 -22.07
C LEU A 289 -10.10 -15.64 -22.51
N ARG A 290 -10.77 -14.59 -22.09
CA ARG A 290 -12.07 -14.17 -22.63
C ARG A 290 -11.82 -13.07 -23.63
N VAL A 291 -12.09 -13.34 -24.89
CA VAL A 291 -12.11 -12.31 -25.94
C VAL A 291 -13.42 -11.55 -25.74
N GLU A 292 -13.38 -10.41 -25.07
CA GLU A 292 -14.45 -9.44 -25.22
C GLU A 292 -14.31 -8.88 -26.65
N LEU A 293 -15.27 -9.19 -27.49
CA LEU A 293 -15.44 -8.47 -28.73
C LEU A 293 -15.78 -7.04 -28.31
N ASP A 294 -14.77 -6.17 -28.28
CA ASP A 294 -15.00 -4.74 -28.31
C ASP A 294 -15.86 -4.52 -29.56
N LEU A 295 -17.14 -4.22 -29.35
CA LEU A 295 -18.00 -3.71 -30.38
C LEU A 295 -17.34 -2.40 -30.82
N ILE A 296 -16.56 -2.51 -31.87
CA ILE A 296 -16.03 -1.40 -32.63
C ILE A 296 -17.28 -0.77 -33.27
N ASP A 297 -17.78 0.30 -32.69
CA ASP A 297 -18.65 1.30 -33.32
C ASP A 297 -17.84 2.57 -33.60
#